data_c725acd32eed26f93e4bd75e63e88975
#
_entry.id   c725acd32eed26f93e4bd75e63e88975
#
_cell.length_a   1.000
_cell.length_b   1.000
_cell.length_c   1.000
_cell.angle_alpha   90.00
_cell.angle_beta   90.00
_cell.angle_gamma   90.00
#
_symmetry.space_group_name_H-M   'P 1'
#
loop_
_entity.id
_entity.type
_entity.pdbx_description
1 polymer ?
#
loop_
_entity_poly.entity_id
_entity_poly.type
_entity_poly.pdbx_seq_one_letter_code
_entity_poly.pdbx_strand_id
1 'polypeptide(L)'
;MSFQAKNIKKNGDYSSTNSDDYYFNWWGGNLRGVKDYPIDLGKYQDKLVYSPHDYGPTVYQQPWFEGDYTYKSLMKDCWKDNWFYIQEQDIAPLLIGEWGGFMTEPNLTWMTYMRKLIKDNHVNHTFWCFNANSGDTGGLVKDDFVTWDEEKYDFVKEVLWQEGGKFVGLDHAIPLGDNGITLKKAKGL
;
A
#
# COMPACT_ATOMS: atom_id res chain seq x y z
N MET A 1 -4.17 -10.23 10.60
CA MET A 1 -3.09 -9.46 11.25
C MET A 1 -1.77 -10.16 10.95
N SER A 2 -0.83 -9.49 10.33
CA SER A 2 0.50 -10.05 10.11
C SER A 2 1.41 -9.73 11.30
N PHE A 3 2.25 -10.66 11.67
CA PHE A 3 3.22 -10.48 12.75
C PHE A 3 4.54 -11.14 12.39
N GLN A 4 5.62 -10.64 12.99
CA GLN A 4 6.94 -11.20 12.87
C GLN A 4 7.64 -11.16 14.22
N ALA A 5 8.35 -12.22 14.58
CA ALA A 5 9.12 -12.26 15.81
C ALA A 5 10.22 -11.19 15.79
N LYS A 6 10.34 -10.39 16.85
CA LYS A 6 11.37 -9.36 17.01
C LYS A 6 12.77 -9.97 17.10
N ASN A 7 12.86 -11.18 17.65
CA ASN A 7 14.10 -11.93 17.86
C ASN A 7 13.99 -13.31 17.19
N ILE A 8 13.92 -13.33 15.85
CA ILE A 8 13.92 -14.58 15.09
C ILE A 8 15.30 -15.21 15.26
N LYS A 9 15.34 -16.41 15.86
CA LYS A 9 16.53 -17.24 15.86
C LYS A 9 16.72 -17.86 14.48
N LYS A 10 17.97 -18.14 14.08
CA LYS A 10 18.29 -18.76 12.78
C LYS A 10 17.49 -20.03 12.46
N ASN A 11 16.96 -20.72 13.47
CA ASN A 11 16.15 -21.93 13.32
C ASN A 11 14.65 -21.66 13.23
N GLY A 12 14.22 -20.40 13.17
CA GLY A 12 12.78 -20.05 13.05
C GLY A 12 11.95 -20.42 14.29
N ASP A 13 12.51 -20.29 15.48
CA ASP A 13 11.79 -20.59 16.72
C ASP A 13 10.72 -19.52 17.00
N TYR A 14 9.47 -19.89 16.82
CA TYR A 14 8.27 -19.09 17.07
C TYR A 14 7.48 -19.58 18.30
N SER A 15 8.16 -20.18 19.27
CA SER A 15 7.53 -20.79 20.44
C SER A 15 7.00 -19.78 21.47
N SER A 16 7.41 -18.51 21.41
CA SER A 16 6.92 -17.51 22.36
C SER A 16 5.43 -17.21 22.17
N THR A 17 4.71 -17.17 23.29
CA THR A 17 3.31 -16.72 23.35
C THR A 17 3.19 -15.26 23.83
N ASN A 18 4.31 -14.59 24.16
CA ASN A 18 4.31 -13.20 24.59
C ASN A 18 4.18 -12.28 23.38
N SER A 19 3.15 -11.43 23.38
CA SER A 19 2.91 -10.44 22.30
C SER A 19 4.07 -9.47 22.11
N ASP A 20 4.82 -9.15 23.17
CA ASP A 20 5.96 -8.22 23.14
C ASP A 20 7.15 -8.74 22.31
N ASP A 21 7.18 -10.04 22.05
CA ASP A 21 8.20 -10.67 21.22
C ASP A 21 7.91 -10.57 19.71
N TYR A 22 6.79 -9.96 19.32
CA TYR A 22 6.37 -9.86 17.93
C TYR A 22 6.14 -8.42 17.49
N TYR A 23 6.33 -8.17 16.19
CA TYR A 23 5.88 -6.95 15.51
C TYR A 23 4.48 -7.21 14.94
N PHE A 24 3.46 -6.63 15.53
CA PHE A 24 2.11 -6.68 14.99
C PHE A 24 1.91 -5.59 13.96
N ASN A 25 1.14 -5.91 12.90
CA ASN A 25 0.79 -4.99 11.85
C ASN A 25 -0.49 -5.48 11.15
N TRP A 26 -0.90 -4.75 10.11
CA TRP A 26 -2.01 -5.15 9.23
C TRP A 26 -1.76 -6.50 8.54
N TRP A 27 -2.81 -7.09 7.99
CA TRP A 27 -2.67 -8.21 7.07
C TRP A 27 -1.77 -7.79 5.90
N GLY A 28 -0.64 -8.45 5.73
CA GLY A 28 0.36 -8.09 4.73
C GLY A 28 1.22 -6.85 5.05
N GLY A 29 0.98 -6.14 6.16
CA GLY A 29 1.70 -4.90 6.48
C GLY A 29 3.11 -5.11 7.04
N ASN A 30 3.54 -6.33 7.33
CA ASN A 30 4.85 -6.62 7.90
C ASN A 30 5.68 -7.51 6.98
N LEU A 31 6.57 -6.90 6.23
CA LEU A 31 7.54 -7.57 5.35
C LEU A 31 8.98 -7.50 5.89
N ARG A 32 9.18 -7.22 7.20
CA ARG A 32 10.51 -7.14 7.83
C ARG A 32 11.38 -8.36 7.59
N GLY A 33 10.76 -9.54 7.47
CA GLY A 33 11.45 -10.82 7.26
C GLY A 33 12.12 -10.96 5.90
N VAL A 34 11.80 -10.14 4.92
CA VAL A 34 12.41 -10.21 3.59
C VAL A 34 13.93 -9.97 3.64
N LYS A 35 14.40 -9.17 4.60
CA LYS A 35 15.86 -8.94 4.82
C LYS A 35 16.61 -10.23 5.12
N ASP A 36 16.00 -11.09 5.93
CA ASP A 36 16.65 -12.29 6.46
C ASP A 36 16.27 -13.55 5.66
N TYR A 37 15.09 -13.53 5.08
CA TYR A 37 14.47 -14.65 4.37
C TYR A 37 13.83 -14.16 3.06
N PRO A 38 14.64 -13.69 2.08
CA PRO A 38 14.12 -13.29 0.78
C PRO A 38 13.53 -14.49 0.04
N ILE A 39 12.48 -14.24 -0.74
CA ILE A 39 11.93 -15.25 -1.62
C ILE A 39 12.89 -15.44 -2.79
N ASP A 40 13.31 -16.67 -3.02
CA ASP A 40 14.14 -17.08 -4.16
C ASP A 40 13.25 -17.84 -5.17
N LEU A 41 13.04 -17.25 -6.35
CA LEU A 41 12.33 -17.85 -7.48
C LEU A 41 13.29 -18.39 -8.57
N GLY A 42 14.58 -18.40 -8.30
CA GLY A 42 15.61 -18.84 -9.25
C GLY A 42 15.53 -18.07 -10.57
N LYS A 43 15.37 -18.76 -11.70
CA LYS A 43 15.28 -18.12 -13.03
C LYS A 43 14.08 -17.21 -13.24
N TYR A 44 13.15 -17.17 -12.31
CA TYR A 44 11.95 -16.32 -12.35
C TYR A 44 12.02 -15.16 -11.34
N GLN A 45 13.19 -14.84 -10.82
CA GLN A 45 13.36 -13.77 -9.83
C GLN A 45 12.86 -12.41 -10.34
N ASP A 46 12.93 -12.17 -11.65
CA ASP A 46 12.40 -10.98 -12.33
C ASP A 46 10.85 -10.85 -12.29
N LYS A 47 10.16 -11.89 -11.81
CA LYS A 47 8.69 -11.90 -11.63
C LYS A 47 8.25 -11.62 -10.20
N LEU A 48 9.20 -11.50 -9.26
CA LEU A 48 8.86 -11.24 -7.87
C LEU A 48 8.44 -9.79 -7.67
N VAL A 49 7.29 -9.59 -7.03
CA VAL A 49 6.79 -8.30 -6.52
C VAL A 49 6.32 -8.52 -5.09
N TYR A 50 6.74 -7.67 -4.17
CA TYR A 50 6.22 -7.69 -2.81
C TYR A 50 5.02 -6.76 -2.69
N SER A 51 3.96 -7.24 -2.02
CA SER A 51 2.69 -6.53 -1.91
C SER A 51 2.33 -6.26 -0.44
N PRO A 52 2.81 -5.14 0.15
CA PRO A 52 2.38 -4.73 1.47
C PRO A 52 0.96 -4.18 1.45
N HIS A 53 0.28 -4.26 2.61
CA HIS A 53 -0.96 -3.54 2.89
C HIS A 53 -0.70 -2.54 4.01
N ASP A 54 -1.35 -1.38 3.96
CA ASP A 54 -1.22 -0.38 5.01
C ASP A 54 -2.53 0.42 5.18
N TYR A 55 -2.85 0.75 6.44
CA TYR A 55 -4.09 1.42 6.79
C TYR A 55 -3.88 2.46 7.88
N GLY A 56 -4.82 3.39 7.95
CA GLY A 56 -4.82 4.46 8.92
C GLY A 56 -5.41 4.10 10.30
N PRO A 57 -5.38 5.03 11.23
CA PRO A 57 -5.76 4.80 12.63
C PRO A 57 -7.22 4.43 12.83
N THR A 58 -8.12 4.76 11.89
CA THR A 58 -9.53 4.40 11.98
C THR A 58 -9.82 2.94 11.67
N VAL A 59 -8.93 2.26 10.94
CA VAL A 59 -9.02 0.81 10.73
C VAL A 59 -8.54 0.08 11.98
N TYR A 60 -7.40 0.47 12.51
CA TYR A 60 -6.92 -0.01 13.79
C TYR A 60 -5.83 0.91 14.35
N GLN A 61 -5.93 1.26 15.63
CA GLN A 61 -4.93 2.06 16.32
C GLN A 61 -3.63 1.26 16.50
N GLN A 62 -2.58 1.68 15.81
CA GLN A 62 -1.24 1.12 15.93
C GLN A 62 -0.35 2.02 16.81
N PRO A 63 0.74 1.50 17.41
CA PRO A 63 1.61 2.30 18.27
C PRO A 63 2.19 3.57 17.62
N TRP A 64 2.41 3.56 16.31
CA TRP A 64 2.94 4.72 15.57
C TRP A 64 1.92 5.81 15.30
N PHE A 65 0.65 5.62 15.70
CA PHE A 65 -0.40 6.62 15.66
C PHE A 65 -0.66 7.25 17.04
N GLU A 66 0.11 6.87 18.06
CA GLU A 66 -0.02 7.48 19.40
C GLU A 66 0.50 8.92 19.37
N GLY A 67 -0.34 9.86 19.85
CA GLY A 67 -0.04 11.29 19.80
C GLY A 67 -0.07 11.88 18.38
N ASP A 68 0.68 12.97 18.18
CA ASP A 68 0.77 13.63 16.88
C ASP A 68 1.78 12.92 15.99
N TYR A 69 1.31 12.24 14.96
CA TYR A 69 2.17 11.62 13.96
C TYR A 69 2.35 12.50 12.72
N THR A 70 3.45 12.35 12.05
CA THR A 70 3.84 13.08 10.85
C THR A 70 4.28 12.12 9.75
N TYR A 71 4.39 12.60 8.51
CA TYR A 71 5.01 11.82 7.43
C TYR A 71 6.39 11.25 7.82
N LYS A 72 7.21 12.06 8.50
CA LYS A 72 8.55 11.66 8.92
C LYS A 72 8.52 10.58 10.00
N SER A 73 7.61 10.68 10.98
CA SER A 73 7.46 9.65 12.01
C SER A 73 6.92 8.35 11.42
N LEU A 74 5.91 8.40 10.54
CA LEU A 74 5.40 7.21 9.87
C LEU A 74 6.48 6.52 9.01
N MET A 75 7.27 7.30 8.28
CA MET A 75 8.40 6.75 7.53
C MET A 75 9.38 6.02 8.45
N LYS A 76 9.75 6.62 9.59
CA LYS A 76 10.73 6.08 10.53
C LYS A 76 10.19 4.90 11.34
N ASP A 77 8.97 5.03 11.87
CA ASP A 77 8.45 4.14 12.91
C ASP A 77 7.56 3.01 12.34
N CYS A 78 7.16 3.12 11.06
CA CYS A 78 6.29 2.16 10.38
C CYS A 78 6.85 1.74 9.01
N TRP A 79 6.77 2.62 8.00
CA TRP A 79 6.89 2.23 6.60
C TRP A 79 8.26 1.68 6.23
N LYS A 80 9.33 2.39 6.62
CA LYS A 80 10.69 2.02 6.24
C LYS A 80 11.04 0.60 6.68
N ASP A 81 10.83 0.28 7.94
CA ASP A 81 11.19 -1.01 8.49
C ASP A 81 10.23 -2.14 8.11
N ASN A 82 8.94 -1.80 7.91
CA ASN A 82 7.94 -2.80 7.59
C ASN A 82 8.01 -3.28 6.14
N TRP A 83 8.23 -2.37 5.18
CA TRP A 83 8.19 -2.73 3.76
C TRP A 83 8.90 -1.77 2.80
N PHE A 84 8.98 -0.47 3.09
CA PHE A 84 9.48 0.50 2.11
C PHE A 84 10.99 0.33 1.82
N TYR A 85 11.76 -0.20 2.75
CA TYR A 85 13.17 -0.55 2.53
C TYR A 85 13.39 -1.48 1.34
N ILE A 86 12.40 -2.30 0.97
CA ILE A 86 12.48 -3.21 -0.17
C ILE A 86 12.70 -2.43 -1.47
N GLN A 87 12.01 -1.29 -1.61
CA GLN A 87 12.21 -0.38 -2.75
C GLN A 87 13.47 0.47 -2.58
N GLU A 88 13.72 1.03 -1.39
CA GLU A 88 14.92 1.86 -1.15
C GLU A 88 16.23 1.11 -1.43
N GLN A 89 16.26 -0.20 -1.18
CA GLN A 89 17.45 -1.05 -1.38
C GLN A 89 17.42 -1.83 -2.70
N ASP A 90 16.46 -1.54 -3.58
CA ASP A 90 16.31 -2.19 -4.89
C ASP A 90 16.25 -3.73 -4.80
N ILE A 91 15.59 -4.24 -3.76
CA ILE A 91 15.45 -5.70 -3.54
C ILE A 91 14.47 -6.30 -4.54
N ALA A 92 13.30 -5.67 -4.71
CA ALA A 92 12.27 -6.01 -5.69
C ALA A 92 11.25 -4.89 -5.80
N PRO A 93 10.45 -4.83 -6.89
CA PRO A 93 9.34 -3.91 -6.99
C PRO A 93 8.31 -4.08 -5.87
N LEU A 94 7.68 -2.96 -5.48
CA LEU A 94 6.54 -2.94 -4.57
C LEU A 94 5.23 -2.69 -5.32
N LEU A 95 4.17 -3.35 -4.86
CA LEU A 95 2.79 -3.02 -5.15
C LEU A 95 2.04 -2.90 -3.82
N ILE A 96 1.74 -1.69 -3.34
CA ILE A 96 0.87 -1.54 -2.17
C ILE A 96 -0.48 -2.13 -2.55
N GLY A 97 -0.76 -3.35 -2.08
CA GLY A 97 -1.93 -4.14 -2.48
C GLY A 97 -3.24 -3.61 -1.92
N GLU A 98 -3.16 -2.96 -0.76
CA GLU A 98 -4.32 -2.31 -0.15
C GLU A 98 -3.87 -1.07 0.62
N TRP A 99 -4.57 0.04 0.40
CA TRP A 99 -4.55 1.23 1.23
C TRP A 99 -5.85 2.00 1.01
N GLY A 100 -6.38 2.64 2.04
CA GLY A 100 -7.64 3.38 1.93
C GLY A 100 -8.23 3.76 3.27
N GLY A 101 -9.42 4.32 3.25
CA GLY A 101 -10.12 4.72 4.46
C GLY A 101 -11.18 5.78 4.21
N PHE A 102 -11.81 6.24 5.29
CA PHE A 102 -12.74 7.36 5.27
C PHE A 102 -12.01 8.69 5.09
N MET A 103 -12.64 9.63 4.37
CA MET A 103 -12.15 10.99 4.13
C MET A 103 -12.37 11.92 5.35
N THR A 104 -12.15 11.40 6.54
CA THR A 104 -12.31 12.11 7.82
C THR A 104 -11.10 11.94 8.71
N GLU A 105 -10.84 12.91 9.58
CA GLU A 105 -9.76 12.79 10.56
C GLU A 105 -10.06 11.72 11.62
N PRO A 106 -9.04 11.06 12.14
CA PRO A 106 -7.60 11.23 11.87
C PRO A 106 -7.09 10.48 10.62
N ASN A 107 -7.96 9.77 9.92
CA ASN A 107 -7.58 8.93 8.77
C ASN A 107 -7.16 9.75 7.55
N LEU A 108 -7.81 10.89 7.30
CA LEU A 108 -7.49 11.75 6.15
C LEU A 108 -6.04 12.23 6.19
N THR A 109 -5.54 12.60 7.37
CA THR A 109 -4.12 12.95 7.55
C THR A 109 -3.22 11.79 7.16
N TRP A 110 -3.50 10.56 7.60
CA TRP A 110 -2.72 9.38 7.24
C TRP A 110 -2.78 9.11 5.73
N MET A 111 -3.97 9.14 5.13
CA MET A 111 -4.15 8.94 3.68
C MET A 111 -3.36 9.98 2.88
N THR A 112 -3.32 11.23 3.34
CA THR A 112 -2.55 12.31 2.71
C THR A 112 -1.06 11.98 2.71
N TYR A 113 -0.53 11.44 3.80
CA TYR A 113 0.87 11.02 3.88
C TYR A 113 1.16 9.78 3.04
N MET A 114 0.25 8.81 3.01
CA MET A 114 0.38 7.63 2.14
C MET A 114 0.35 8.03 0.66
N ARG A 115 -0.59 8.90 0.25
CA ARG A 115 -0.64 9.46 -1.10
C ARG A 115 0.66 10.18 -1.47
N LYS A 116 1.22 10.95 -0.55
CA LYS A 116 2.52 11.61 -0.75
C LYS A 116 3.64 10.60 -0.96
N LEU A 117 3.71 9.54 -0.16
CA LEU A 117 4.71 8.47 -0.31
C LEU A 117 4.61 7.82 -1.70
N ILE A 118 3.40 7.44 -2.11
CA ILE A 118 3.13 6.84 -3.41
C ILE A 118 3.58 7.76 -4.55
N LYS A 119 3.19 9.03 -4.48
CA LYS A 119 3.49 10.04 -5.52
C LYS A 119 4.99 10.32 -5.65
N ASP A 120 5.65 10.58 -4.53
CA ASP A 120 7.06 10.98 -4.51
C ASP A 120 8.01 9.84 -4.90
N ASN A 121 7.61 8.60 -4.67
CA ASN A 121 8.46 7.42 -4.91
C ASN A 121 7.97 6.53 -6.06
N HIS A 122 6.92 6.94 -6.76
CA HIS A 122 6.33 6.17 -7.87
C HIS A 122 6.00 4.71 -7.52
N VAL A 123 5.49 4.49 -6.30
CA VAL A 123 5.11 3.16 -5.84
C VAL A 123 3.82 2.72 -6.54
N ASN A 124 3.81 1.50 -7.09
CA ASN A 124 2.58 0.93 -7.62
C ASN A 124 1.61 0.61 -6.47
N HIS A 125 0.32 0.77 -6.73
CA HIS A 125 -0.68 0.57 -5.70
C HIS A 125 -2.05 0.17 -6.25
N THR A 126 -2.87 -0.41 -5.39
CA THR A 126 -4.30 -0.60 -5.56
C THR A 126 -5.04 -0.04 -4.36
N PHE A 127 -6.14 0.66 -4.60
CA PHE A 127 -6.91 1.31 -3.53
C PHE A 127 -7.98 0.36 -2.96
N TRP A 128 -8.10 0.30 -1.65
CA TRP A 128 -9.14 -0.46 -0.96
C TRP A 128 -10.24 0.48 -0.45
N CYS A 129 -11.46 0.44 -1.01
CA CYS A 129 -11.81 -0.43 -2.14
C CYS A 129 -12.81 0.28 -3.06
N PHE A 130 -13.31 -0.42 -4.08
CA PHE A 130 -14.27 0.15 -5.00
C PHE A 130 -15.66 0.33 -4.36
N ASN A 131 -16.19 -0.71 -3.72
CA ASN A 131 -17.55 -0.77 -3.21
C ASN A 131 -17.68 -0.27 -1.76
N ALA A 132 -18.85 0.29 -1.42
CA ALA A 132 -19.09 1.01 -0.16
C ALA A 132 -19.24 0.11 1.09
N ASN A 133 -19.40 -1.19 0.94
CA ASN A 133 -19.72 -2.11 2.05
C ASN A 133 -18.53 -2.47 2.96
N SER A 134 -17.36 -1.87 2.77
CA SER A 134 -16.26 -1.97 3.73
C SER A 134 -16.54 -1.05 4.92
N GLY A 135 -16.87 -1.64 6.09
CA GLY A 135 -17.32 -0.91 7.28
C GLY A 135 -16.27 -0.04 7.96
N ASP A 136 -14.99 -0.21 7.63
CA ASP A 136 -13.84 0.50 8.19
C ASP A 136 -13.13 1.45 7.20
N THR A 137 -13.41 1.32 5.90
CA THR A 137 -12.80 2.17 4.87
C THR A 137 -13.81 2.85 3.95
N GLY A 138 -15.02 2.31 3.82
CA GLY A 138 -15.94 2.67 2.75
C GLY A 138 -15.37 2.32 1.37
N GLY A 139 -15.91 2.91 0.31
CA GLY A 139 -15.49 2.65 -1.07
C GLY A 139 -15.36 3.93 -1.90
N LEU A 140 -15.00 3.75 -3.18
CA LEU A 140 -14.99 4.80 -4.19
C LEU A 140 -16.39 5.08 -4.74
N VAL A 141 -17.35 4.20 -4.52
CA VAL A 141 -18.78 4.40 -4.83
C VAL A 141 -19.60 4.37 -3.55
N LYS A 142 -20.80 4.95 -3.59
CA LYS A 142 -21.75 4.97 -2.48
C LYS A 142 -22.53 3.65 -2.37
N ASP A 143 -23.44 3.56 -1.40
CA ASP A 143 -24.20 2.34 -1.08
C ASP A 143 -25.08 1.83 -2.23
N ASP A 144 -25.37 2.65 -3.23
CA ASP A 144 -26.04 2.24 -4.46
C ASP A 144 -25.15 1.49 -5.46
N PHE A 145 -23.85 1.40 -5.18
CA PHE A 145 -22.79 0.77 -5.98
C PHE A 145 -22.60 1.38 -7.39
N VAL A 146 -23.13 2.56 -7.61
CA VAL A 146 -23.13 3.27 -8.91
C VAL A 146 -22.65 4.70 -8.76
N THR A 147 -23.12 5.43 -7.76
CA THR A 147 -22.78 6.84 -7.54
C THR A 147 -21.36 6.95 -6.97
N TRP A 148 -20.50 7.68 -7.64
CA TRP A 148 -19.14 7.93 -7.17
C TRP A 148 -19.12 8.78 -5.90
N ASP A 149 -18.22 8.46 -4.99
CA ASP A 149 -17.73 9.36 -3.96
C ASP A 149 -16.68 10.27 -4.60
N GLU A 150 -17.14 11.39 -5.18
CA GLU A 150 -16.30 12.29 -5.98
C GLU A 150 -15.10 12.83 -5.19
N GLU A 151 -15.31 13.17 -3.90
CA GLU A 151 -14.23 13.68 -3.05
C GLU A 151 -13.12 12.64 -2.90
N LYS A 152 -13.48 11.41 -2.58
CA LYS A 152 -12.53 10.30 -2.42
C LYS A 152 -11.88 9.93 -3.75
N TYR A 153 -12.65 9.91 -4.84
CA TYR A 153 -12.11 9.63 -6.16
C TYR A 153 -11.10 10.69 -6.61
N ASP A 154 -11.42 11.97 -6.45
CA ASP A 154 -10.50 13.07 -6.79
C ASP A 154 -9.22 13.03 -5.94
N PHE A 155 -9.34 12.62 -4.68
CA PHE A 155 -8.18 12.40 -3.81
C PHE A 155 -7.26 11.30 -4.35
N VAL A 156 -7.80 10.15 -4.74
CA VAL A 156 -7.03 9.00 -5.24
C VAL A 156 -6.50 9.24 -6.65
N LYS A 157 -7.24 9.97 -7.47
CA LYS A 157 -6.92 10.27 -8.86
C LYS A 157 -5.54 10.89 -9.06
N GLU A 158 -5.05 11.64 -8.07
CA GLU A 158 -3.72 12.26 -8.14
C GLU A 158 -2.55 11.26 -8.20
N VAL A 159 -2.78 10.01 -7.79
CA VAL A 159 -1.75 8.95 -7.78
C VAL A 159 -2.05 7.82 -8.75
N LEU A 160 -3.12 7.89 -9.53
CA LEU A 160 -3.34 6.96 -10.62
C LEU A 160 -2.29 7.18 -11.72
N TRP A 161 -1.89 6.10 -12.36
CA TRP A 161 -0.89 6.19 -13.42
C TRP A 161 -1.36 7.05 -14.58
N GLN A 162 -0.65 8.14 -14.81
CA GLN A 162 -0.94 9.11 -15.85
C GLN A 162 0.34 9.44 -16.63
N GLU A 163 0.17 9.69 -17.91
CA GLU A 163 1.22 10.19 -18.78
C GLU A 163 0.65 11.28 -19.69
N GLY A 164 1.27 12.47 -19.68
CA GLY A 164 0.78 13.62 -20.43
C GLY A 164 -0.66 14.01 -20.06
N GLY A 165 -1.06 13.85 -18.80
CA GLY A 165 -2.42 14.12 -18.32
C GLY A 165 -3.48 13.12 -18.74
N LYS A 166 -3.08 11.96 -19.30
CA LYS A 166 -3.97 10.87 -19.68
C LYS A 166 -3.74 9.64 -18.83
N PHE A 167 -4.82 9.00 -18.40
CA PHE A 167 -4.71 7.75 -17.66
C PHE A 167 -4.17 6.62 -18.53
N VAL A 168 -3.20 5.87 -17.98
CA VAL A 168 -2.62 4.70 -18.65
C VAL A 168 -3.41 3.46 -18.26
N GLY A 169 -4.13 2.89 -19.23
CA GLY A 169 -4.80 1.60 -19.07
C GLY A 169 -3.81 0.46 -19.19
N LEU A 170 -4.04 -0.63 -18.44
CA LEU A 170 -3.19 -1.81 -18.49
C LEU A 170 -3.38 -2.64 -19.79
N ASP A 171 -4.44 -2.40 -20.53
CA ASP A 171 -4.66 -3.04 -21.83
C ASP A 171 -3.70 -2.49 -22.88
N HIS A 172 -3.15 -3.38 -23.71
CA HIS A 172 -2.22 -3.01 -24.76
C HIS A 172 -2.88 -2.30 -25.94
N ALA A 173 -4.15 -2.59 -26.23
CA ALA A 173 -4.85 -2.16 -27.44
C ALA A 173 -6.02 -1.20 -27.15
N ILE A 174 -6.67 -1.33 -26.02
CA ILE A 174 -7.90 -0.58 -25.67
C ILE A 174 -7.55 0.52 -24.66
N PRO A 175 -7.80 1.81 -24.97
CA PRO A 175 -7.57 2.89 -24.02
C PRO A 175 -8.60 2.87 -22.89
N LEU A 176 -8.23 3.41 -21.73
CA LEU A 176 -9.13 3.55 -20.59
C LEU A 176 -10.00 4.81 -20.76
N GLY A 177 -11.20 4.62 -21.32
CA GLY A 177 -12.13 5.71 -21.59
C GLY A 177 -11.58 6.75 -22.59
N ASP A 178 -12.30 7.88 -22.72
CA ASP A 178 -11.99 8.93 -23.70
C ASP A 178 -10.68 9.66 -23.41
N ASN A 179 -10.30 9.75 -22.13
CA ASN A 179 -9.08 10.42 -21.67
C ASN A 179 -7.93 9.46 -21.36
N GLY A 180 -8.05 8.19 -21.73
CA GLY A 180 -7.04 7.19 -21.53
C GLY A 180 -6.08 7.04 -22.69
N ILE A 181 -4.94 6.37 -22.44
CA ILE A 181 -4.04 5.83 -23.46
C ILE A 181 -3.76 4.38 -23.15
N THR A 182 -3.42 3.62 -24.18
CA THR A 182 -3.06 2.20 -24.02
C THR A 182 -1.68 2.06 -23.41
N LEU A 183 -1.42 0.93 -22.73
CA LEU A 183 -0.09 0.60 -22.24
C LEU A 183 0.96 0.61 -23.35
N LYS A 184 0.62 0.06 -24.52
CA LYS A 184 1.49 0.08 -25.70
C LYS A 184 1.94 1.49 -26.07
N LYS A 185 0.99 2.44 -26.15
CA LYS A 185 1.29 3.83 -26.48
C LYS A 185 2.13 4.52 -25.40
N ALA A 186 1.81 4.28 -24.13
CA ALA A 186 2.57 4.85 -23.00
C ALA A 186 4.02 4.35 -22.96
N LYS A 187 4.27 3.11 -23.33
CA LYS A 187 5.61 2.51 -23.36
C LYS A 187 6.37 2.75 -24.68
N GLY A 188 5.75 3.37 -25.70
CA GLY A 188 6.36 3.56 -27.01
C GLY A 188 6.60 2.30 -27.80
N LEU A 189 5.78 1.26 -27.57
CA LEU A 189 5.86 -0.07 -28.23
C LEU A 189 5.04 -0.13 -29.52
#